data_d59e26cf7571fed8fab930ad4dd2b202
#
_entry.id   d59e26cf7571fed8fab930ad4dd2b202
#
_cell.length_a   1.000
_cell.length_b   1.000
_cell.length_c   1.000
_cell.angle_alpha   90.00
_cell.angle_beta   90.00
_cell.angle_gamma   90.00
#
_symmetry.space_group_name_H-M   'P 1'
#
loop_
_entity.id
_entity.type
_entity.pdbx_description
1 polymer ?
#
loop_
_entity_poly.entity_id
_entity_poly.type
_entity_poly.pdbx_seq_one_letter_code
_entity_poly.pdbx_strand_id
1 'polypeptide(L)'
;AFAAVEGIFFSGAFCSIFWMKKRGLLPGLATSNEFISRDEGLHRDFACHLHNNHLVNKVPQERIMQILSEALEIEREFITESLPVNLIGMNSKLMAEYLEFVTDHLLETLNCPKVYNTANPFDFMDMISLEGKTNFFEKRVSEYKKAGVGEEQSDHNIDDAFGAMNF
;
A
#
# COMPACT_ATOMS: atom_id res chain seq x y z
N ALA A 1 -3.74 18.86 1.72
CA ALA A 1 -2.37 18.33 1.70
C ALA A 1 -2.24 17.05 2.53
N PHE A 2 -2.65 17.01 3.83
CA PHE A 2 -2.49 15.82 4.68
C PHE A 2 -3.10 14.55 4.05
N ALA A 3 -4.35 14.61 3.58
CA ALA A 3 -4.98 13.49 2.90
C ALA A 3 -4.25 13.02 1.62
N ALA A 4 -3.54 13.93 0.92
CA ALA A 4 -2.72 13.58 -0.25
C ALA A 4 -1.45 12.82 0.17
N VAL A 5 -0.82 13.23 1.27
CA VAL A 5 0.36 12.53 1.83
C VAL A 5 -0.02 11.10 2.22
N GLU A 6 -1.04 10.94 3.05
CA GLU A 6 -1.46 9.65 3.60
C GLU A 6 -2.14 8.74 2.55
N GLY A 7 -2.79 9.33 1.54
CA GLY A 7 -3.56 8.57 0.54
C GLY A 7 -2.85 8.33 -0.78
N ILE A 8 -1.84 9.15 -1.16
CA ILE A 8 -1.17 9.04 -2.47
C ILE A 8 0.30 8.64 -2.32
N PHE A 9 1.10 9.39 -1.55
CA PHE A 9 2.56 9.24 -1.54
C PHE A 9 3.11 7.91 -1.00
N PHE A 10 2.28 7.10 -0.32
CA PHE A 10 2.67 5.75 0.12
C PHE A 10 2.03 4.63 -0.70
N SER A 11 1.08 4.97 -1.56
CA SER A 11 0.25 3.96 -2.24
C SER A 11 1.04 3.09 -3.21
N GLY A 12 1.97 3.67 -3.95
CA GLY A 12 2.85 2.94 -4.86
C GLY A 12 3.80 2.00 -4.13
N ALA A 13 4.40 2.45 -3.02
CA ALA A 13 5.28 1.64 -2.19
C ALA A 13 4.52 0.47 -1.54
N PHE A 14 3.33 0.71 -0.97
CA PHE A 14 2.49 -0.35 -0.41
C PHE A 14 2.11 -1.38 -1.47
N CYS A 15 1.68 -0.94 -2.64
CA CYS A 15 1.34 -1.82 -3.77
C CYS A 15 2.51 -2.71 -4.16
N SER A 16 3.73 -2.17 -4.23
CA SER A 16 4.95 -2.92 -4.55
C SER A 16 5.23 -4.02 -3.53
N ILE A 17 5.07 -3.74 -2.24
CA ILE A 17 5.28 -4.73 -1.17
C ILE A 17 4.17 -5.78 -1.17
N PHE A 18 2.91 -5.42 -1.44
CA PHE A 18 1.82 -6.38 -1.61
C PHE A 18 2.01 -7.29 -2.84
N TRP A 19 2.61 -6.80 -3.91
CA TRP A 19 3.03 -7.64 -5.01
C TRP A 19 4.06 -8.69 -4.59
N MET A 20 5.03 -8.32 -3.73
CA MET A 20 5.95 -9.29 -3.13
C MET A 20 5.22 -10.32 -2.27
N LYS A 21 4.22 -9.90 -1.47
CA LYS A 21 3.35 -10.79 -0.69
C LYS A 21 2.66 -11.82 -1.58
N LYS A 22 2.05 -11.38 -2.69
CA LYS A 22 1.40 -12.27 -3.68
C LYS A 22 2.35 -13.34 -4.20
N ARG A 23 3.64 -13.07 -4.25
CA ARG A 23 4.70 -14.00 -4.67
C ARG A 23 5.32 -14.81 -3.54
N GLY A 24 4.84 -14.68 -2.32
CA GLY A 24 5.38 -15.36 -1.14
C GLY A 24 6.75 -14.87 -0.70
N LEU A 25 7.16 -13.65 -1.11
CA LEU A 25 8.45 -13.06 -0.78
C LEU A 25 8.34 -12.20 0.48
N LEU A 26 9.42 -12.21 1.29
CA LEU A 26 9.61 -11.32 2.44
C LEU A 26 8.40 -11.26 3.39
N PRO A 27 7.96 -12.38 3.99
CA PRO A 27 6.72 -12.45 4.77
C PRO A 27 6.69 -11.47 5.96
N GLY A 28 7.82 -11.21 6.61
CA GLY A 28 7.91 -10.22 7.68
C GLY A 28 7.65 -8.80 7.19
N LEU A 29 8.21 -8.41 6.05
CA LEU A 29 7.96 -7.12 5.42
C LEU A 29 6.49 -7.01 4.97
N ALA A 30 5.95 -8.06 4.36
CA ALA A 30 4.56 -8.11 3.94
C ALA A 30 3.60 -7.91 5.12
N THR A 31 3.85 -8.57 6.24
CA THR A 31 3.07 -8.42 7.48
C THR A 31 3.15 -6.98 8.03
N SER A 32 4.35 -6.41 8.10
CA SER A 32 4.52 -5.00 8.52
C SER A 32 3.75 -4.06 7.59
N ASN A 33 3.81 -4.29 6.28
CA ASN A 33 3.11 -3.49 5.29
C ASN A 33 1.58 -3.53 5.47
N GLU A 34 1.01 -4.67 5.86
CA GLU A 34 -0.42 -4.80 6.17
C GLU A 34 -0.84 -3.90 7.33
N PHE A 35 -0.05 -3.88 8.40
CA PHE A 35 -0.34 -3.03 9.54
C PHE A 35 -0.19 -1.55 9.20
N ILE A 36 0.92 -1.18 8.57
CA ILE A 36 1.21 0.22 8.23
C ILE A 36 0.17 0.75 7.23
N SER A 37 -0.10 0.03 6.13
CA SER A 37 -1.06 0.49 5.11
C SER A 37 -2.49 0.63 5.66
N ARG A 38 -2.87 -0.18 6.65
CA ARG A 38 -4.14 -0.04 7.34
C ARG A 38 -4.18 1.22 8.20
N ASP A 39 -3.10 1.52 8.92
CA ASP A 39 -3.01 2.72 9.74
C ASP A 39 -3.02 3.99 8.87
N GLU A 40 -2.30 3.99 7.74
CA GLU A 40 -2.33 5.10 6.77
C GLU A 40 -3.71 5.26 6.12
N GLY A 41 -4.43 4.16 5.90
CA GLY A 41 -5.83 4.20 5.48
C GLY A 41 -6.73 4.91 6.49
N LEU A 42 -6.55 4.66 7.78
CA LEU A 42 -7.28 5.35 8.85
C LEU A 42 -6.91 6.84 8.93
N HIS A 43 -5.63 7.19 8.78
CA HIS A 43 -5.18 8.59 8.76
C HIS A 43 -5.79 9.36 7.59
N ARG A 44 -5.80 8.77 6.39
CA ARG A 44 -6.44 9.32 5.20
C ARG A 44 -7.94 9.55 5.44
N ASP A 45 -8.64 8.55 5.92
CA ASP A 45 -10.09 8.61 6.16
C ASP A 45 -10.42 9.66 7.23
N PHE A 46 -9.61 9.75 8.28
CA PHE A 46 -9.72 10.79 9.30
C PHE A 46 -9.53 12.20 8.71
N ALA A 47 -8.51 12.39 7.88
CA ALA A 47 -8.28 13.67 7.20
C ALA A 47 -9.47 14.09 6.34
N CYS A 48 -10.04 13.15 5.57
CA CYS A 48 -11.23 13.39 4.76
C CYS A 48 -12.47 13.67 5.63
N HIS A 49 -12.66 12.94 6.73
CA HIS A 49 -13.73 13.18 7.69
C HIS A 49 -13.65 14.58 8.29
N LEU A 50 -12.47 15.00 8.74
CA LEU A 50 -12.25 16.36 9.26
C LEU A 50 -12.60 17.42 8.21
N HIS A 51 -12.11 17.24 6.98
CA HIS A 51 -12.41 18.18 5.90
C HIS A 51 -13.92 18.26 5.61
N ASN A 52 -14.59 17.13 5.50
CA ASN A 52 -15.99 17.09 5.09
C ASN A 52 -16.94 17.58 6.19
N ASN A 53 -16.65 17.29 7.47
CA ASN A 53 -17.61 17.47 8.54
C ASN A 53 -17.24 18.54 9.58
N HIS A 54 -15.97 18.91 9.70
CA HIS A 54 -15.52 19.79 10.80
C HIS A 54 -14.90 21.10 10.33
N LEU A 55 -14.36 21.18 9.12
CA LEU A 55 -13.83 22.46 8.62
C LEU A 55 -14.96 23.44 8.25
N VAL A 56 -14.91 24.62 8.85
CA VAL A 56 -15.82 25.72 8.54
C VAL A 56 -15.41 26.37 7.22
N ASN A 57 -14.13 26.69 7.07
CA ASN A 57 -13.58 27.30 5.86
C ASN A 57 -12.96 26.20 4.98
N LYS A 58 -13.76 25.63 4.08
CA LYS A 58 -13.32 24.58 3.16
C LYS A 58 -12.54 25.17 1.99
N VAL A 59 -11.56 24.43 1.54
CA VAL A 59 -10.83 24.71 0.30
C VAL A 59 -11.77 24.48 -0.88
N PRO A 60 -11.79 25.37 -1.92
CA PRO A 60 -12.56 25.13 -3.13
C PRO A 60 -12.20 23.81 -3.81
N GLN A 61 -13.19 23.16 -4.45
CA GLN A 61 -12.99 21.85 -5.09
C GLN A 61 -11.89 21.91 -6.16
N GLU A 62 -11.83 22.97 -6.95
CA GLU A 62 -10.81 23.16 -7.99
C GLU A 62 -9.40 23.16 -7.39
N ARG A 63 -9.23 23.74 -6.19
CA ARG A 63 -7.93 23.73 -5.51
C ARG A 63 -7.60 22.36 -4.91
N ILE A 64 -8.60 21.61 -4.43
CA ILE A 64 -8.42 20.23 -3.98
C ILE A 64 -7.95 19.39 -5.16
N MET A 65 -8.65 19.44 -6.28
CA MET A 65 -8.33 18.70 -7.50
C MET A 65 -6.91 19.02 -7.98
N GLN A 66 -6.53 20.30 -7.98
CA GLN A 66 -5.18 20.73 -8.33
C GLN A 66 -4.12 20.12 -7.39
N ILE A 67 -4.32 20.18 -6.08
CA ILE A 67 -3.38 19.60 -5.08
C ILE A 67 -3.21 18.10 -5.29
N LEU A 68 -4.31 17.37 -5.54
CA LEU A 68 -4.25 15.92 -5.73
C LEU A 68 -3.61 15.55 -7.07
N SER A 69 -3.87 16.33 -8.12
CA SER A 69 -3.19 16.12 -9.42
C SER A 69 -1.69 16.39 -9.33
N GLU A 70 -1.27 17.46 -8.63
CA GLU A 70 0.15 17.73 -8.38
C GLU A 70 0.80 16.61 -7.58
N ALA A 71 0.13 16.09 -6.54
CA ALA A 71 0.62 14.96 -5.75
C ALA A 71 0.74 13.68 -6.58
N LEU A 72 -0.24 13.40 -7.44
CA LEU A 72 -0.21 12.26 -8.35
C LEU A 72 1.01 12.31 -9.28
N GLU A 73 1.30 13.46 -9.88
CA GLU A 73 2.44 13.59 -10.79
C GLU A 73 3.78 13.36 -10.07
N ILE A 74 3.91 13.86 -8.84
CA ILE A 74 5.11 13.63 -8.01
C ILE A 74 5.28 12.15 -7.69
N GLU A 75 4.22 11.47 -7.26
CA GLU A 75 4.27 10.03 -6.96
C GLU A 75 4.48 9.19 -8.22
N ARG A 76 3.91 9.60 -9.35
CA ARG A 76 4.12 8.95 -10.65
C ARG A 76 5.59 8.99 -11.07
N GLU A 77 6.23 10.17 -10.96
CA GLU A 77 7.65 10.34 -11.23
C GLU A 77 8.48 9.42 -10.32
N PHE A 78 8.24 9.47 -9.01
CA PHE A 78 8.93 8.64 -8.02
C PHE A 78 8.83 7.15 -8.34
N ILE A 79 7.62 6.64 -8.58
CA ILE A 79 7.39 5.22 -8.86
C ILE A 79 7.99 4.80 -10.21
N THR A 80 7.92 5.64 -11.23
CA THR A 80 8.48 5.35 -12.54
C THR A 80 10.01 5.23 -12.48
N GLU A 81 10.66 6.11 -11.73
CA GLU A 81 12.10 6.06 -11.53
C GLU A 81 12.54 4.89 -10.64
N SER A 82 11.72 4.54 -9.64
CA SER A 82 11.99 3.43 -8.72
C SER A 82 11.78 2.06 -9.35
N LEU A 83 11.04 1.96 -10.46
CA LEU A 83 10.75 0.72 -11.20
C LEU A 83 11.39 0.75 -12.60
N PRO A 84 12.74 0.70 -12.69
CA PRO A 84 13.44 0.83 -13.98
C PRO A 84 13.26 -0.38 -14.89
N VAL A 85 12.66 -1.46 -14.39
CA VAL A 85 12.44 -2.72 -15.11
C VAL A 85 10.98 -3.16 -15.04
N ASN A 86 10.52 -3.80 -16.11
CA ASN A 86 9.20 -4.42 -16.11
C ASN A 86 9.22 -5.74 -15.34
N LEU A 87 8.54 -5.79 -14.21
CA LEU A 87 8.31 -7.01 -13.47
C LEU A 87 7.07 -7.74 -13.98
N ILE A 88 7.02 -9.06 -13.80
CA ILE A 88 5.86 -9.86 -14.19
C ILE A 88 4.65 -9.44 -13.36
N GLY A 89 3.66 -8.82 -14.03
CA GLY A 89 2.42 -8.35 -13.39
C GLY A 89 2.55 -7.03 -12.62
N MET A 90 3.70 -6.35 -12.72
CA MET A 90 3.88 -5.00 -12.17
C MET A 90 4.92 -4.23 -12.99
N ASN A 91 4.53 -3.10 -13.54
CA ASN A 91 5.40 -2.22 -14.32
C ASN A 91 4.96 -0.76 -14.12
N SER A 92 5.76 0.17 -14.60
CA SER A 92 5.51 1.62 -14.44
C SER A 92 4.16 2.07 -15.01
N LYS A 93 3.70 1.45 -16.11
CA LYS A 93 2.39 1.79 -16.71
C LYS A 93 1.24 1.37 -15.79
N LEU A 94 1.20 0.10 -15.36
CA LEU A 94 0.17 -0.40 -14.45
C LEU A 94 0.20 0.34 -13.12
N MET A 95 1.39 0.72 -12.65
CA MET A 95 1.54 1.49 -11.44
C MET A 95 0.96 2.91 -11.60
N ALA A 96 1.18 3.56 -12.73
CA ALA A 96 0.57 4.85 -13.03
C ALA A 96 -0.97 4.77 -13.07
N GLU A 97 -1.53 3.74 -13.70
CA GLU A 97 -2.98 3.47 -13.70
C GLU A 97 -3.51 3.24 -12.27
N TYR A 98 -2.77 2.53 -11.43
CA TYR A 98 -3.13 2.33 -10.02
C TYR A 98 -3.13 3.64 -9.22
N LEU A 99 -2.15 4.50 -9.42
CA LEU A 99 -2.10 5.82 -8.78
C LEU A 99 -3.27 6.73 -9.20
N GLU A 100 -3.67 6.68 -10.46
CA GLU A 100 -4.88 7.36 -10.95
C GLU A 100 -6.15 6.85 -10.25
N PHE A 101 -6.29 5.52 -10.13
CA PHE A 101 -7.40 4.90 -9.41
C PHE A 101 -7.45 5.35 -7.94
N VAL A 102 -6.31 5.34 -7.24
CA VAL A 102 -6.21 5.79 -5.83
C VAL A 102 -6.56 7.28 -5.70
N THR A 103 -6.10 8.11 -6.63
CA THR A 103 -6.38 9.54 -6.64
C THR A 103 -7.87 9.82 -6.84
N ASP A 104 -8.53 9.12 -7.76
CA ASP A 104 -9.97 9.23 -7.96
C ASP A 104 -10.77 8.80 -6.72
N HIS A 105 -10.33 7.73 -6.05
CA HIS A 105 -10.96 7.31 -4.80
C HIS A 105 -10.85 8.38 -3.70
N LEU A 106 -9.70 9.05 -3.60
CA LEU A 106 -9.50 10.14 -2.65
C LEU A 106 -10.34 11.38 -3.01
N LEU A 107 -10.45 11.71 -4.31
CA LEU A 107 -11.33 12.77 -4.80
C LEU A 107 -12.79 12.51 -4.40
N GLU A 108 -13.32 11.31 -4.64
CA GLU A 108 -14.68 10.95 -4.24
C GLU A 108 -14.87 11.07 -2.72
N THR A 109 -13.90 10.60 -1.93
CA THR A 109 -13.95 10.70 -0.46
C THR A 109 -13.98 12.15 0.01
N LEU A 110 -13.38 13.08 -0.73
CA LEU A 110 -13.41 14.54 -0.49
C LEU A 110 -14.61 15.24 -1.13
N ASN A 111 -15.59 14.49 -1.64
CA ASN A 111 -16.76 15.01 -2.36
C ASN A 111 -16.41 15.80 -3.63
N CYS A 112 -15.34 15.43 -4.30
CA CYS A 112 -14.94 15.96 -5.59
C CYS A 112 -15.25 14.94 -6.70
N PRO A 113 -15.47 15.39 -7.95
CA PRO A 113 -15.65 14.47 -9.08
C PRO A 113 -14.37 13.73 -9.39
N LYS A 114 -14.50 12.50 -9.91
CA LYS A 114 -13.37 11.76 -10.51
C LYS A 114 -12.81 12.50 -11.71
N VAL A 115 -11.53 12.33 -11.93
CA VAL A 115 -10.78 12.95 -13.03
C VAL A 115 -10.33 11.90 -14.05
N TYR A 116 -9.80 10.79 -13.58
CA TYR A 116 -9.11 9.80 -14.41
C TYR A 116 -10.02 8.67 -14.88
N ASN A 117 -10.96 8.26 -14.04
CA ASN A 117 -11.89 7.14 -14.28
C ASN A 117 -11.19 5.81 -14.61
N THR A 118 -9.99 5.63 -14.09
CA THR A 118 -9.16 4.44 -14.28
C THR A 118 -9.60 3.33 -13.32
N ALA A 119 -9.73 2.11 -13.82
CA ALA A 119 -10.02 0.93 -13.00
C ALA A 119 -8.75 0.45 -12.29
N ASN A 120 -8.92 -0.23 -11.13
CA ASN A 120 -7.78 -0.86 -10.44
C ASN A 120 -7.15 -1.94 -11.33
N PRO A 121 -5.86 -1.80 -11.72
CA PRO A 121 -5.19 -2.78 -12.57
C PRO A 121 -4.67 -4.00 -11.81
N PHE A 122 -4.74 -3.98 -10.47
CA PHE A 122 -4.15 -5.01 -9.61
C PHE A 122 -5.20 -5.76 -8.80
N ASP A 123 -5.52 -6.98 -9.23
CA ASP A 123 -6.46 -7.89 -8.57
C ASP A 123 -6.11 -8.17 -7.09
N PHE A 124 -4.82 -8.26 -6.77
CA PHE A 124 -4.35 -8.52 -5.40
C PHE A 124 -4.63 -7.36 -4.45
N MET A 125 -4.75 -6.13 -4.94
CA MET A 125 -5.09 -4.98 -4.11
C MET A 125 -6.58 -4.99 -3.69
N ASP A 126 -7.47 -5.55 -4.49
CA ASP A 126 -8.87 -5.75 -4.13
C ASP A 126 -9.03 -6.77 -2.99
N MET A 127 -8.27 -7.87 -3.03
CA MET A 127 -8.28 -8.88 -1.97
C MET A 127 -7.82 -8.31 -0.62
N ILE A 128 -6.80 -7.45 -0.62
CA ILE A 128 -6.28 -6.81 0.59
C ILE A 128 -7.31 -5.86 1.20
N SER A 129 -8.03 -5.12 0.39
CA SER A 129 -9.14 -4.27 0.83
C SER A 129 -10.26 -5.06 1.50
N LEU A 130 -10.53 -6.28 1.05
CA LEU A 130 -11.51 -7.19 1.66
C LEU A 130 -10.98 -7.82 2.95
N GLU A 131 -9.71 -8.21 3.01
CA GLU A 131 -9.08 -8.78 4.22
C GLU A 131 -9.02 -7.78 5.38
N GLY A 132 -8.83 -6.49 5.11
CA GLY A 132 -8.87 -5.43 6.11
C GLY A 132 -10.22 -5.25 6.80
N LYS A 133 -11.32 -5.81 6.23
CA LYS A 133 -12.67 -5.79 6.81
C LYS A 133 -12.99 -7.03 7.65
N THR A 134 -12.11 -8.04 7.71
CA THR A 134 -12.33 -9.23 8.52
C THR A 134 -12.03 -8.97 9.99
N ASN A 135 -12.85 -9.55 10.90
CA ASN A 135 -12.69 -9.41 12.33
C ASN A 135 -11.31 -9.93 12.77
N PHE A 136 -10.56 -9.10 13.47
CA PHE A 136 -9.22 -9.42 13.99
C PHE A 136 -9.17 -10.71 14.83
N PHE A 137 -10.26 -11.02 15.54
CA PHE A 137 -10.34 -12.19 16.43
C PHE A 137 -10.78 -13.48 15.72
N GLU A 138 -11.32 -13.41 14.52
CA GLU A 138 -11.87 -14.58 13.81
C GLU A 138 -10.92 -15.16 12.77
N LYS A 139 -9.90 -14.45 12.36
CA LYS A 139 -8.93 -14.88 11.34
C LYS A 139 -7.50 -14.59 11.78
N ARG A 140 -6.55 -15.48 11.47
CA ARG A 140 -5.13 -15.17 11.57
C ARG A 140 -4.86 -13.97 10.64
N VAL A 141 -4.53 -12.84 11.23
CA VAL A 141 -4.34 -11.57 10.51
C VAL A 141 -3.01 -11.54 9.76
N SER A 142 -2.08 -12.42 10.09
CA SER A 142 -0.76 -12.47 9.46
C SER A 142 -0.29 -13.90 9.24
N GLU A 143 0.36 -14.14 8.11
CA GLU A 143 1.02 -15.40 7.78
C GLU A 143 2.41 -15.52 8.45
N TYR A 144 2.83 -14.50 9.19
CA TYR A 144 4.10 -14.50 9.89
C TYR A 144 4.08 -15.54 11.01
N LYS A 145 4.98 -16.50 10.95
CA LYS A 145 5.29 -17.44 12.04
C LYS A 145 6.58 -17.00 12.71
N LYS A 146 6.58 -16.97 14.03
CA LYS A 146 7.82 -16.79 14.78
C LYS A 146 8.72 -18.00 14.46
N ALA A 147 9.99 -17.74 14.12
CA ALA A 147 10.98 -18.78 13.87
C ALA A 147 11.03 -19.77 15.06
N GLY A 148 11.00 -21.05 14.80
CA GLY A 148 11.06 -22.11 15.81
C GLY A 148 9.72 -22.49 16.45
N VAL A 149 8.57 -21.88 16.08
CA VAL A 149 7.26 -22.28 16.59
C VAL A 149 6.59 -23.23 15.60
N GLY A 150 6.51 -24.52 15.97
CA GLY A 150 5.82 -25.56 15.18
C GLY A 150 6.71 -26.33 14.20
N GLU A 151 8.01 -26.17 14.24
CA GLU A 151 8.95 -27.12 13.68
C GLU A 151 9.28 -28.14 14.77
N GLU A 152 9.01 -29.44 14.50
CA GLU A 152 9.68 -30.49 15.23
C GLU A 152 11.18 -30.26 15.07
N GLN A 153 11.90 -30.18 16.19
CA GLN A 153 13.36 -30.02 16.20
C GLN A 153 13.97 -31.12 15.32
N SER A 154 14.22 -30.81 14.04
CA SER A 154 15.29 -31.47 13.33
C SER A 154 16.58 -30.86 13.89
N ASP A 155 17.36 -31.66 14.60
CA ASP A 155 18.69 -31.33 15.07
C ASP A 155 19.58 -30.89 13.87
N HIS A 156 19.44 -29.68 13.42
CA HIS A 156 20.43 -29.02 12.56
C HIS A 156 21.39 -28.29 13.48
N ASN A 157 22.50 -28.99 13.73
CA ASN A 157 23.66 -28.46 14.43
C ASN A 157 24.10 -27.16 13.83
N ILE A 158 24.01 -26.05 14.60
CA ILE A 158 24.39 -24.70 14.19
C ILE A 158 25.89 -24.63 13.81
N ASP A 159 26.69 -25.61 14.22
CA ASP A 159 28.13 -25.71 13.95
C ASP A 159 28.46 -25.93 12.46
N ASP A 160 27.53 -26.50 11.66
CA ASP A 160 27.76 -26.68 10.21
C ASP A 160 27.57 -25.42 9.36
N ALA A 161 26.85 -24.42 9.87
CA ALA A 161 26.58 -23.19 9.12
C ALA A 161 27.76 -22.21 9.13
N PHE A 162 28.63 -22.27 10.10
CA PHE A 162 29.81 -21.38 10.22
C PHE A 162 31.11 -21.99 9.66
N GLY A 163 31.13 -23.28 9.34
CA GLY A 163 32.30 -23.95 8.80
C GLY A 163 32.62 -23.68 7.33
N ALA A 164 31.72 -23.03 6.58
CA ALA A 164 31.85 -22.81 5.14
C ALA A 164 32.29 -21.38 4.74
N MET A 165 32.56 -20.50 5.70
CA MET A 165 33.12 -19.17 5.41
C MET A 165 34.62 -19.17 5.70
N ASN A 166 35.41 -19.64 4.75
CA ASN A 166 36.83 -19.31 4.66
C ASN A 166 36.97 -17.96 3.98
N PHE A 167 37.55 -16.99 4.72
CA PHE A 167 38.03 -15.71 4.21
C PHE A 167 39.27 -15.87 3.38
#